data_efbd2263a36c7e9485647a97cb594c31
#
_entry.id   efbd2263a36c7e9485647a97cb594c31
#
_cell.length_a   1.000
_cell.length_b   1.000
_cell.length_c   1.000
_cell.angle_alpha   90.00
_cell.angle_beta   90.00
_cell.angle_gamma   90.00
#
_symmetry.space_group_name_H-M   'P 1'
#
loop_
_entity.id
_entity.type
_entity.pdbx_description
1 polymer ?
#
loop_
_entity_poly.entity_id
_entity_poly.type
_entity_poly.pdbx_seq_one_letter_code
_entity_poly.pdbx_strand_id
1 'polypeptide(L)'
;YQNTFNGHRTLRIGGVTKYSSHFPTLLLHPTVLAVADAILKPHCEVYQVGSTTAIEILPGEGAQVLHADDTCYPSELLPFEAQISALWALDDFTIENGATRVVPREMGIEQPEDALEKHVVQAVMPRGSVVIYLGSTIHGGGANRSGAPRKAVVNTYCLGWLRQEENQYLTLTREEVAAQSDEMRRMLGFQAHGPFLGVWPEDPDGKWYET
;
A
#
# COMPACT_ATOMS: atom_id res chain seq x y z
N TYR A 1 6.24 -6.69 13.86
CA TYR A 1 7.53 -7.33 13.53
C TYR A 1 8.62 -6.28 13.48
N GLN A 2 9.59 -6.35 14.40
CA GLN A 2 10.79 -5.52 14.38
C GLN A 2 11.94 -6.37 13.85
N ASN A 3 12.57 -5.93 12.79
CA ASN A 3 13.73 -6.56 12.18
C ASN A 3 14.53 -5.50 11.40
N THR A 4 15.63 -5.88 10.79
CA THR A 4 16.49 -4.96 10.04
C THR A 4 15.77 -4.27 8.87
N PHE A 5 14.81 -4.95 8.23
CA PHE A 5 14.03 -4.37 7.12
C PHE A 5 12.92 -3.45 7.62
N ASN A 6 12.13 -3.90 8.61
CA ASN A 6 10.98 -3.12 9.11
C ASN A 6 11.38 -2.00 10.08
N GLY A 7 12.62 -1.99 10.54
CA GLY A 7 13.13 -1.10 11.59
C GLY A 7 12.99 -1.70 13.00
N HIS A 8 13.85 -1.28 13.90
CA HIS A 8 13.87 -1.71 15.30
C HIS A 8 13.06 -0.78 16.21
N ARG A 9 12.81 0.44 15.75
CA ARG A 9 12.02 1.48 16.43
C ARG A 9 10.83 1.94 15.56
N THR A 10 10.39 1.08 14.64
CA THR A 10 9.23 1.28 13.79
C THR A 10 8.11 0.33 14.22
N LEU A 11 6.94 0.88 14.53
CA LEU A 11 5.74 0.11 14.82
C LEU A 11 4.90 0.01 13.54
N ARG A 12 4.38 -1.19 13.27
CA ARG A 12 3.53 -1.46 12.11
C ARG A 12 2.32 -2.26 12.55
N ILE A 13 1.15 -1.84 12.07
CA ILE A 13 -0.14 -2.53 12.30
C ILE A 13 -0.75 -2.77 10.92
N GLY A 14 -0.81 -4.03 10.49
CA GLY A 14 -1.54 -4.46 9.30
C GLY A 14 -3.04 -4.60 9.57
N GLY A 15 -3.84 -4.73 8.51
CA GLY A 15 -5.28 -4.91 8.63
C GLY A 15 -6.00 -3.66 9.15
N VAL A 16 -5.59 -2.47 8.76
CA VAL A 16 -6.11 -1.19 9.29
C VAL A 16 -7.62 -1.09 9.11
N THR A 17 -8.18 -1.70 8.08
CA THR A 17 -9.64 -1.78 7.85
C THR A 17 -10.40 -2.33 9.06
N LYS A 18 -9.80 -3.27 9.78
CA LYS A 18 -10.39 -3.88 10.99
C LYS A 18 -10.47 -2.90 12.17
N TYR A 19 -9.53 -1.96 12.24
CA TYR A 19 -9.32 -1.12 13.43
C TYR A 19 -9.86 0.30 13.26
N SER A 20 -10.17 0.74 12.05
CA SER A 20 -10.59 2.11 11.80
C SER A 20 -11.76 2.21 10.83
N SER A 21 -12.90 2.69 11.32
CA SER A 21 -14.08 3.02 10.50
C SER A 21 -13.87 4.21 9.56
N HIS A 22 -12.81 4.98 9.75
CA HIS A 22 -12.44 6.09 8.87
C HIS A 22 -11.52 5.67 7.72
N PHE A 23 -10.89 4.51 7.82
CA PHE A 23 -9.92 4.06 6.83
C PHE A 23 -10.52 3.88 5.42
N PRO A 24 -11.78 3.44 5.25
CA PRO A 24 -12.42 3.41 3.95
C PRO A 24 -12.37 4.74 3.18
N THR A 25 -12.43 5.88 3.88
CA THR A 25 -12.31 7.20 3.26
C THR A 25 -10.95 7.42 2.58
N LEU A 26 -9.88 6.87 3.13
CA LEU A 26 -8.55 6.92 2.53
C LEU A 26 -8.41 5.90 1.40
N LEU A 27 -8.88 4.67 1.63
CA LEU A 27 -8.79 3.59 0.66
C LEU A 27 -9.63 3.85 -0.59
N LEU A 28 -10.78 4.49 -0.45
CA LEU A 28 -11.68 4.84 -1.55
C LEU A 28 -11.54 6.32 -1.99
N HIS A 29 -10.42 6.96 -1.67
CA HIS A 29 -10.24 8.37 -2.00
C HIS A 29 -10.21 8.59 -3.52
N PRO A 30 -11.07 9.46 -4.09
CA PRO A 30 -11.27 9.56 -5.54
C PRO A 30 -10.00 9.91 -6.32
N THR A 31 -9.12 10.74 -5.77
CA THR A 31 -7.84 11.07 -6.41
C THR A 31 -6.91 9.86 -6.50
N VAL A 32 -6.87 9.03 -5.45
CA VAL A 32 -6.06 7.81 -5.43
C VAL A 32 -6.63 6.78 -6.40
N LEU A 33 -7.96 6.59 -6.38
CA LEU A 33 -8.64 5.67 -7.30
C LEU A 33 -8.47 6.09 -8.76
N ALA A 34 -8.48 7.39 -9.06
CA ALA A 34 -8.23 7.88 -10.43
C ALA A 34 -6.83 7.50 -10.93
N VAL A 35 -5.81 7.52 -10.06
CA VAL A 35 -4.46 7.06 -10.41
C VAL A 35 -4.44 5.54 -10.56
N ALA A 36 -5.07 4.80 -9.63
CA ALA A 36 -5.19 3.35 -9.70
C ALA A 36 -5.89 2.92 -11.00
N ASP A 37 -6.98 3.59 -11.36
CA ASP A 37 -7.71 3.37 -12.62
C ASP A 37 -6.81 3.54 -13.84
N ALA A 38 -6.03 4.59 -13.89
CA ALA A 38 -5.15 4.88 -15.02
C ALA A 38 -4.01 3.86 -15.17
N ILE A 39 -3.49 3.34 -14.06
CA ILE A 39 -2.33 2.45 -14.06
C ILE A 39 -2.74 0.98 -14.12
N LEU A 40 -3.76 0.56 -13.35
CA LEU A 40 -4.06 -0.86 -13.16
C LEU A 40 -5.18 -1.38 -14.06
N LYS A 41 -6.24 -0.60 -14.30
CA LYS A 41 -7.37 -1.05 -15.15
C LYS A 41 -7.02 -1.46 -16.57
N PRO A 42 -6.00 -0.93 -17.24
CA PRO A 42 -5.60 -1.46 -18.53
C PRO A 42 -5.17 -2.93 -18.51
N HIS A 43 -4.88 -3.49 -17.34
CA HIS A 43 -4.29 -4.81 -17.15
C HIS A 43 -5.14 -5.77 -16.31
N CYS A 44 -6.32 -5.32 -15.84
CA CYS A 44 -7.26 -6.14 -15.07
C CYS A 44 -8.70 -5.60 -15.21
N GLU A 45 -9.69 -6.47 -15.05
CA GLU A 45 -11.09 -6.03 -15.02
C GLU A 45 -11.38 -5.23 -13.74
N VAL A 46 -10.83 -5.69 -12.62
CA VAL A 46 -10.89 -5.04 -11.31
C VAL A 46 -9.53 -5.10 -10.63
N TYR A 47 -9.18 -4.08 -9.89
CA TYR A 47 -8.06 -4.11 -8.94
C TYR A 47 -8.61 -4.16 -7.53
N GLN A 48 -7.76 -4.49 -6.58
CA GLN A 48 -8.12 -4.68 -5.18
C GLN A 48 -7.03 -4.14 -4.26
N VAL A 49 -7.33 -3.99 -2.98
CA VAL A 49 -6.30 -3.65 -1.99
C VAL A 49 -5.29 -4.79 -1.90
N GLY A 50 -4.00 -4.45 -1.92
CA GLY A 50 -2.91 -5.39 -1.67
C GLY A 50 -2.65 -5.54 -0.17
N SER A 51 -2.35 -4.43 0.50
CA SER A 51 -2.14 -4.36 1.95
C SER A 51 -2.56 -3.02 2.53
N THR A 52 -2.74 -3.01 3.86
CA THR A 52 -3.11 -1.83 4.62
C THR A 52 -2.28 -1.77 5.90
N THR A 53 -1.43 -0.76 6.05
CA THR A 53 -0.50 -0.70 7.18
C THR A 53 -0.43 0.69 7.79
N ALA A 54 -0.71 0.79 9.08
CA ALA A 54 -0.36 1.96 9.88
C ALA A 54 1.10 1.84 10.34
N ILE A 55 1.85 2.93 10.22
CA ILE A 55 3.29 2.97 10.49
C ILE A 55 3.57 4.13 11.46
N GLU A 56 4.34 3.84 12.51
CA GLU A 56 4.88 4.86 13.40
C GLU A 56 6.39 4.68 13.52
N ILE A 57 7.14 5.66 13.05
CA ILE A 57 8.61 5.68 13.13
C ILE A 57 9.01 6.49 14.35
N LEU A 58 9.56 5.83 15.36
CA LEU A 58 9.96 6.44 16.61
C LEU A 58 11.28 7.22 16.48
N PRO A 59 11.54 8.20 17.36
CA PRO A 59 12.82 8.90 17.42
C PRO A 59 14.01 7.95 17.52
N GLY A 60 15.05 8.21 16.72
CA GLY A 60 16.26 7.40 16.66
C GLY A 60 16.18 6.17 15.75
N GLU A 61 15.08 5.99 15.00
CA GLU A 61 15.05 4.97 13.95
C GLU A 61 15.98 5.34 12.80
N GLY A 62 16.70 4.35 12.29
CA GLY A 62 17.55 4.48 11.10
C GLY A 62 16.75 4.57 9.81
N ALA A 63 17.43 4.93 8.72
CA ALA A 63 16.79 4.86 7.41
C ALA A 63 16.54 3.40 7.01
N GLN A 64 15.36 3.11 6.49
CA GLN A 64 15.03 1.81 5.93
C GLN A 64 15.89 1.55 4.68
N VAL A 65 16.23 0.30 4.44
CA VAL A 65 16.86 -0.13 3.19
C VAL A 65 15.92 0.21 2.03
N LEU A 66 16.49 0.75 0.96
CA LEU A 66 15.74 1.04 -0.26
C LEU A 66 15.25 -0.27 -0.89
N HIS A 67 14.01 -0.28 -1.34
CA HIS A 67 13.34 -1.45 -1.91
C HIS A 67 12.23 -1.01 -2.86
N ALA A 68 11.72 -1.94 -3.65
CA ALA A 68 10.49 -1.80 -4.42
C ALA A 68 9.43 -2.73 -3.83
N ASP A 69 8.18 -2.28 -3.76
CA ASP A 69 7.08 -3.04 -3.11
C ASP A 69 6.63 -4.24 -3.96
N ASP A 70 6.74 -4.15 -5.28
CA ASP A 70 6.27 -5.17 -6.21
C ASP A 70 7.16 -6.43 -6.28
N THR A 71 8.27 -6.45 -5.57
CA THR A 71 9.16 -7.62 -5.46
C THR A 71 8.50 -8.84 -4.80
N CYS A 72 7.33 -8.68 -4.18
CA CYS A 72 6.52 -9.81 -3.71
C CYS A 72 5.83 -10.57 -4.87
N TYR A 73 5.79 -9.99 -6.07
CA TYR A 73 5.30 -10.60 -7.30
C TYR A 73 6.45 -10.87 -8.27
N PRO A 74 6.28 -11.75 -9.27
CA PRO A 74 7.26 -11.93 -10.34
C PRO A 74 7.20 -10.73 -11.33
N SER A 75 7.45 -9.52 -10.81
CA SER A 75 7.28 -8.26 -11.54
C SER A 75 8.19 -8.16 -12.76
N GLU A 76 9.34 -8.85 -12.74
CA GLU A 76 10.24 -8.96 -13.89
C GLU A 76 9.63 -9.66 -15.11
N LEU A 77 8.54 -10.40 -14.92
CA LEU A 77 7.80 -11.06 -16.00
C LEU A 77 6.63 -10.20 -16.53
N LEU A 78 6.31 -9.11 -15.86
CA LEU A 78 5.18 -8.25 -16.22
C LEU A 78 5.68 -7.01 -16.95
N PRO A 79 5.19 -6.72 -18.17
CA PRO A 79 5.55 -5.52 -18.93
C PRO A 79 4.78 -4.26 -18.45
N PHE A 80 4.18 -4.31 -17.25
CA PHE A 80 3.34 -3.26 -16.68
C PHE A 80 3.38 -3.30 -15.13
N GLU A 81 2.92 -2.23 -14.50
CA GLU A 81 2.89 -2.14 -13.03
C GLU A 81 1.90 -3.14 -12.42
N ALA A 82 2.36 -3.91 -11.44
CA ALA A 82 1.55 -4.89 -10.72
C ALA A 82 0.72 -4.24 -9.60
N GLN A 83 1.22 -3.13 -9.05
CA GLN A 83 0.60 -2.42 -7.94
C GLN A 83 0.98 -0.93 -7.89
N ILE A 84 0.20 -0.17 -7.14
CA ILE A 84 0.53 1.18 -6.70
C ILE A 84 0.35 1.29 -5.19
N SER A 85 1.03 2.24 -4.58
CA SER A 85 0.95 2.53 -3.15
C SER A 85 0.50 3.98 -2.92
N ALA A 86 -0.37 4.19 -1.94
CA ALA A 86 -0.78 5.50 -1.44
C ALA A 86 -0.38 5.63 0.03
N LEU A 87 0.60 6.48 0.32
CA LEU A 87 1.10 6.72 1.67
C LEU A 87 0.63 8.08 2.16
N TRP A 88 -0.22 8.05 3.18
CA TRP A 88 -0.87 9.20 3.80
C TRP A 88 -0.06 9.70 5.00
N ALA A 89 0.23 10.99 5.01
CA ALA A 89 0.90 11.66 6.12
C ALA A 89 -0.10 11.96 7.25
N LEU A 90 0.04 11.29 8.38
CA LEU A 90 -0.74 11.59 9.59
C LEU A 90 -0.08 12.67 10.46
N ASP A 91 1.18 12.96 10.22
CA ASP A 91 1.96 14.08 10.77
C ASP A 91 2.63 14.81 9.59
N ASP A 92 3.18 16.00 9.81
CA ASP A 92 4.03 16.64 8.82
C ASP A 92 5.25 15.75 8.54
N PHE A 93 5.55 15.50 7.29
CA PHE A 93 6.76 14.79 6.88
C PHE A 93 7.86 15.78 6.59
N THR A 94 8.96 15.67 7.33
CA THR A 94 10.14 16.52 7.19
C THR A 94 11.39 15.68 6.99
N ILE A 95 12.46 16.29 6.52
CA ILE A 95 13.76 15.62 6.40
C ILE A 95 14.20 15.07 7.77
N GLU A 96 13.95 15.82 8.84
CA GLU A 96 14.41 15.49 10.18
C GLU A 96 13.63 14.31 10.80
N ASN A 97 12.30 14.21 10.56
CA ASN A 97 11.48 13.13 11.13
C ASN A 97 11.36 11.89 10.22
N GLY A 98 12.17 11.83 9.17
CA GLY A 98 12.25 10.64 8.33
C GLY A 98 11.18 10.58 7.22
N ALA A 99 10.93 11.71 6.54
CA ALA A 99 10.12 11.70 5.33
C ALA A 99 10.58 10.59 4.38
N THR A 100 9.62 9.94 3.71
CA THR A 100 9.89 8.81 2.82
C THR A 100 10.91 9.20 1.76
N ARG A 101 11.91 8.36 1.60
CA ARG A 101 12.98 8.46 0.62
C ARG A 101 12.50 7.79 -0.66
N VAL A 102 12.64 8.46 -1.78
CA VAL A 102 12.21 7.98 -3.11
C VAL A 102 13.34 8.19 -4.10
N VAL A 103 13.57 7.24 -4.97
CA VAL A 103 14.44 7.40 -6.14
C VAL A 103 13.55 7.69 -7.34
N PRO A 104 13.54 8.94 -7.85
CA PRO A 104 12.74 9.28 -9.02
C PRO A 104 13.16 8.48 -10.25
N ARG A 105 12.20 8.09 -11.08
CA ARG A 105 12.43 7.24 -12.25
C ARG A 105 13.40 7.88 -13.27
N GLU A 106 13.40 9.20 -13.37
CA GLU A 106 14.31 9.96 -14.24
C GLU A 106 15.80 9.82 -13.87
N MET A 107 16.11 9.28 -12.69
CA MET A 107 17.49 8.96 -12.30
C MET A 107 18.03 7.72 -13.04
N GLY A 108 17.18 6.94 -13.70
CA GLY A 108 17.58 5.77 -14.48
C GLY A 108 18.13 4.61 -13.62
N ILE A 109 17.76 4.55 -12.33
CA ILE A 109 18.14 3.48 -11.40
C ILE A 109 17.03 2.45 -11.40
N GLU A 110 17.35 1.22 -11.77
CA GLU A 110 16.38 0.12 -11.87
C GLU A 110 16.45 -0.83 -10.65
N GLN A 111 17.62 -0.92 -10.01
CA GLN A 111 17.81 -1.82 -8.88
C GLN A 111 18.09 -1.04 -7.60
N PRO A 112 17.47 -1.41 -6.47
CA PRO A 112 17.68 -0.72 -5.18
C PRO A 112 19.13 -0.64 -4.73
N GLU A 113 19.95 -1.67 -5.02
CA GLU A 113 21.36 -1.74 -4.67
C GLU A 113 22.23 -0.75 -5.44
N ASP A 114 21.79 -0.28 -6.60
CA ASP A 114 22.50 0.72 -7.42
C ASP A 114 22.18 2.16 -6.97
N ALA A 115 21.18 2.32 -6.11
CA ALA A 115 20.75 3.61 -5.64
C ALA A 115 21.73 4.19 -4.60
N LEU A 116 22.29 5.35 -4.91
CA LEU A 116 23.13 6.13 -4.00
C LEU A 116 22.31 7.26 -3.37
N GLU A 117 22.79 7.80 -2.25
CA GLU A 117 22.12 8.91 -1.54
C GLU A 117 21.85 10.13 -2.45
N LYS A 118 22.72 10.41 -3.40
CA LYS A 118 22.54 11.50 -4.38
C LYS A 118 21.36 11.31 -5.33
N HIS A 119 20.84 10.08 -5.45
CA HIS A 119 19.69 9.75 -6.29
C HIS A 119 18.35 9.87 -5.52
N VAL A 120 18.43 10.07 -4.21
CA VAL A 120 17.27 10.04 -3.32
C VAL A 120 16.69 11.44 -3.15
N VAL A 121 15.37 11.54 -3.27
CA VAL A 121 14.56 12.70 -2.89
C VAL A 121 13.67 12.31 -1.71
N GLN A 122 13.49 13.19 -0.75
CA GLN A 122 12.57 12.96 0.36
C GLN A 122 11.21 13.59 0.09
N ALA A 123 10.15 12.80 0.28
CA ALA A 123 8.77 13.25 0.14
C ALA A 123 8.36 14.11 1.36
N VAL A 124 8.89 15.33 1.42
CA VAL A 124 8.49 16.33 2.42
C VAL A 124 7.09 16.83 2.08
N MET A 125 6.16 16.70 3.01
CA MET A 125 4.76 17.08 2.78
C MET A 125 4.04 17.37 4.10
N PRO A 126 3.05 18.27 4.12
CA PRO A 126 2.27 18.55 5.31
C PRO A 126 1.33 17.38 5.65
N ARG A 127 0.93 17.30 6.91
CA ARG A 127 -0.11 16.40 7.39
C ARG A 127 -1.37 16.48 6.51
N GLY A 128 -1.96 15.32 6.21
CA GLY A 128 -3.13 15.19 5.34
C GLY A 128 -2.81 15.07 3.86
N SER A 129 -1.53 15.17 3.48
CA SER A 129 -1.08 14.87 2.12
C SER A 129 -0.97 13.38 1.86
N VAL A 130 -1.00 13.01 0.60
CA VAL A 130 -0.71 11.65 0.13
C VAL A 130 0.41 11.69 -0.92
N VAL A 131 1.37 10.80 -0.82
CA VAL A 131 2.27 10.47 -1.91
C VAL A 131 1.83 9.16 -2.52
N ILE A 132 1.65 9.14 -3.85
CA ILE A 132 1.28 7.95 -4.62
C ILE A 132 2.49 7.56 -5.46
N TYR A 133 2.85 6.28 -5.42
CA TYR A 133 3.99 5.77 -6.16
C TYR A 133 3.70 4.36 -6.71
N LEU A 134 4.43 3.99 -7.76
CA LEU A 134 4.32 2.70 -8.42
C LEU A 134 4.96 1.60 -7.57
N GLY A 135 4.52 0.37 -7.72
CA GLY A 135 5.12 -0.79 -7.06
C GLY A 135 6.62 -0.93 -7.34
N SER A 136 7.02 -0.60 -8.57
CA SER A 136 8.42 -0.60 -9.01
C SER A 136 9.25 0.58 -8.49
N THR A 137 8.66 1.57 -7.83
CA THR A 137 9.38 2.73 -7.33
C THR A 137 10.30 2.34 -6.18
N ILE A 138 11.59 2.59 -6.35
CA ILE A 138 12.59 2.39 -5.29
C ILE A 138 12.39 3.44 -4.21
N HIS A 139 12.13 2.99 -2.98
CA HIS A 139 11.83 3.88 -1.85
C HIS A 139 12.21 3.24 -0.51
N GLY A 140 12.02 3.99 0.57
CA GLY A 140 12.21 3.53 1.94
C GLY A 140 11.92 4.62 2.97
N GLY A 141 11.68 4.25 4.21
CA GLY A 141 11.52 5.21 5.30
C GLY A 141 12.83 5.99 5.54
N GLY A 142 12.72 7.29 5.76
CA GLY A 142 13.86 8.10 6.19
C GLY A 142 14.18 7.88 7.68
N ALA A 143 15.42 8.22 8.09
CA ALA A 143 15.79 8.18 9.49
C ALA A 143 15.07 9.26 10.30
N ASN A 144 14.45 8.87 11.42
CA ASN A 144 13.83 9.82 12.33
C ASN A 144 14.86 10.33 13.34
N ARG A 145 15.40 11.51 13.09
CA ARG A 145 16.35 12.23 13.95
C ARG A 145 15.66 13.28 14.83
N SER A 146 14.33 13.41 14.71
CA SER A 146 13.54 14.34 15.52
C SER A 146 13.26 13.79 16.92
N GLY A 147 12.71 14.64 17.79
CA GLY A 147 12.28 14.26 19.12
C GLY A 147 10.87 13.65 19.22
N ALA A 148 10.16 13.47 18.09
CA ALA A 148 8.78 13.00 18.07
C ALA A 148 8.58 11.84 17.06
N PRO A 149 7.61 10.94 17.31
CA PRO A 149 7.22 9.93 16.33
C PRO A 149 6.68 10.55 15.02
N ARG A 150 6.85 9.87 13.89
CA ARG A 150 6.23 10.21 12.61
C ARG A 150 5.28 9.09 12.18
N LYS A 151 4.03 9.44 11.95
CA LYS A 151 2.94 8.50 11.66
C LYS A 151 2.48 8.60 10.22
N ALA A 152 2.18 7.45 9.65
CA ALA A 152 1.64 7.29 8.30
C ALA A 152 0.63 6.15 8.25
N VAL A 153 -0.19 6.15 7.21
CA VAL A 153 -0.92 4.97 6.76
C VAL A 153 -0.57 4.75 5.30
N VAL A 154 -0.17 3.54 4.95
CA VAL A 154 0.01 3.11 3.57
C VAL A 154 -1.04 2.08 3.22
N ASN A 155 -1.63 2.22 2.04
CA ASN A 155 -2.45 1.21 1.42
C ASN A 155 -1.97 0.98 -0.01
N THR A 156 -1.84 -0.28 -0.39
CA THR A 156 -1.47 -0.69 -1.73
C THR A 156 -2.69 -1.16 -2.50
N TYR A 157 -2.64 -1.01 -3.82
CA TYR A 157 -3.63 -1.56 -4.74
C TYR A 157 -2.89 -2.46 -5.73
N CYS A 158 -3.40 -3.65 -5.96
CA CYS A 158 -2.81 -4.59 -6.90
C CYS A 158 -3.85 -5.06 -7.93
N LEU A 159 -3.36 -5.61 -9.04
CA LEU A 159 -4.22 -6.23 -10.06
C LEU A 159 -5.10 -7.30 -9.41
N GLY A 160 -6.38 -7.33 -9.74
CA GLY A 160 -7.35 -8.18 -9.07
C GLY A 160 -7.19 -9.67 -9.30
N TRP A 161 -6.38 -10.08 -10.27
CA TRP A 161 -6.00 -11.48 -10.50
C TRP A 161 -4.72 -11.90 -9.76
N LEU A 162 -4.05 -10.97 -9.06
CA LEU A 162 -2.94 -11.27 -8.16
C LEU A 162 -3.45 -11.63 -6.77
N ARG A 163 -2.68 -12.43 -6.05
CA ARG A 163 -2.92 -12.62 -4.63
C ARG A 163 -2.57 -11.34 -3.88
N GLN A 164 -3.45 -10.91 -2.98
CA GLN A 164 -3.19 -9.79 -2.09
C GLN A 164 -2.00 -10.10 -1.18
N GLU A 165 -1.16 -9.10 -0.92
CA GLU A 165 -0.07 -9.19 0.05
C GLU A 165 -0.60 -9.46 1.47
N GLU A 166 -1.71 -8.81 1.85
CA GLU A 166 -2.41 -9.03 3.11
C GLU A 166 -3.69 -9.85 2.86
N ASN A 167 -3.85 -10.94 3.62
CA ASN A 167 -4.99 -11.83 3.45
C ASN A 167 -6.25 -11.25 4.10
N GLN A 168 -7.05 -10.51 3.34
CA GLN A 168 -8.28 -9.88 3.82
C GLN A 168 -9.34 -10.91 4.24
N TYR A 169 -9.38 -12.09 3.61
CA TYR A 169 -10.34 -13.15 3.92
C TYR A 169 -10.13 -13.80 5.30
N LEU A 170 -8.90 -13.71 5.84
CA LEU A 170 -8.57 -14.17 7.18
C LEU A 170 -8.53 -13.03 8.21
N THR A 171 -8.32 -11.80 7.75
CA THR A 171 -8.23 -10.63 8.62
C THR A 171 -9.60 -10.19 9.13
N LEU A 172 -10.63 -10.30 8.28
CA LEU A 172 -11.99 -9.83 8.55
C LEU A 172 -12.96 -10.99 8.75
N THR A 173 -13.89 -10.85 9.70
CA THR A 173 -15.01 -11.76 9.85
C THR A 173 -16.10 -11.46 8.81
N ARG A 174 -17.03 -12.39 8.62
CA ARG A 174 -18.20 -12.19 7.73
C ARG A 174 -19.01 -10.97 8.14
N GLU A 175 -19.23 -10.79 9.43
CA GLU A 175 -19.98 -9.66 9.98
C GLU A 175 -19.27 -8.33 9.72
N GLU A 176 -17.93 -8.29 9.89
CA GLU A 176 -17.13 -7.12 9.58
C GLU A 176 -17.18 -6.76 8.09
N VAL A 177 -17.16 -7.76 7.21
CA VAL A 177 -17.30 -7.55 5.76
C VAL A 177 -18.72 -7.10 5.40
N ALA A 178 -19.75 -7.73 5.95
CA ALA A 178 -21.15 -7.38 5.70
C ALA A 178 -21.48 -5.94 6.13
N ALA A 179 -20.79 -5.44 7.16
CA ALA A 179 -20.95 -4.07 7.63
C ALA A 179 -20.27 -3.01 6.72
N GLN A 180 -19.45 -3.42 5.76
CA GLN A 180 -18.82 -2.50 4.81
C GLN A 180 -19.77 -2.12 3.68
N SER A 181 -19.48 -0.98 3.01
CA SER A 181 -20.16 -0.65 1.75
C SER A 181 -19.83 -1.66 0.66
N ASP A 182 -20.68 -1.80 -0.33
CA ASP A 182 -20.47 -2.67 -1.48
C ASP A 182 -19.14 -2.35 -2.22
N GLU A 183 -18.84 -1.07 -2.39
CA GLU A 183 -17.59 -0.61 -2.98
C GLU A 183 -16.37 -1.06 -2.15
N MET A 184 -16.47 -0.95 -0.81
CA MET A 184 -15.41 -1.37 0.08
C MET A 184 -15.20 -2.88 0.07
N ARG A 185 -16.27 -3.68 0.04
CA ARG A 185 -16.20 -5.14 -0.07
C ARG A 185 -15.48 -5.56 -1.35
N ARG A 186 -15.84 -4.95 -2.48
CA ARG A 186 -15.14 -5.19 -3.75
C ARG A 186 -13.67 -4.81 -3.67
N MET A 187 -13.37 -3.65 -3.10
CA MET A 187 -11.98 -3.22 -2.92
C MET A 187 -11.17 -4.16 -2.04
N LEU A 188 -11.80 -4.78 -1.04
CA LEU A 188 -11.17 -5.80 -0.18
C LEU A 188 -10.97 -7.15 -0.88
N GLY A 189 -11.46 -7.30 -2.12
CA GLY A 189 -11.32 -8.52 -2.91
C GLY A 189 -12.48 -9.51 -2.78
N PHE A 190 -13.57 -9.16 -2.09
CA PHE A 190 -14.78 -9.99 -1.99
C PHE A 190 -15.62 -9.86 -3.26
N GLN A 191 -15.01 -10.22 -4.39
CA GLN A 191 -15.63 -10.29 -5.70
C GLN A 191 -14.80 -11.21 -6.60
N ALA A 192 -15.44 -11.81 -7.61
CA ALA A 192 -14.70 -12.50 -8.66
C ALA A 192 -14.00 -11.52 -9.58
N HIS A 193 -12.83 -11.88 -10.10
CA HIS A 193 -12.16 -11.20 -11.20
C HIS A 193 -12.48 -11.93 -12.50
N GLY A 194 -13.29 -11.28 -13.34
CA GLY A 194 -13.85 -11.95 -14.51
C GLY A 194 -14.73 -13.14 -14.14
N PRO A 195 -14.99 -14.05 -15.09
CA PRO A 195 -15.96 -15.12 -14.87
C PRO A 195 -15.45 -16.32 -14.06
N PHE A 196 -14.13 -16.37 -13.75
CA PHE A 196 -13.56 -17.62 -13.23
C PHE A 196 -12.65 -17.46 -12.00
N LEU A 197 -12.00 -16.31 -11.80
CA LEU A 197 -11.03 -16.16 -10.71
C LEU A 197 -11.70 -15.72 -9.42
N GLY A 198 -11.53 -16.48 -8.37
CA GLY A 198 -12.08 -16.18 -7.06
C GLY A 198 -13.56 -16.53 -6.91
N VAL A 199 -14.13 -17.31 -7.84
CA VAL A 199 -15.51 -17.82 -7.70
C VAL A 199 -15.61 -18.78 -6.54
N TRP A 200 -16.75 -18.73 -5.88
CA TRP A 200 -17.09 -19.64 -4.77
C TRP A 200 -18.24 -20.55 -5.21
N PRO A 201 -18.15 -21.87 -5.00
CA PRO A 201 -19.16 -22.81 -5.52
C PRO A 201 -20.60 -22.57 -5.05
N GLU A 202 -20.78 -22.06 -3.81
CA GLU A 202 -22.11 -21.73 -3.25
C GLU A 202 -22.54 -20.28 -3.56
N ASP A 203 -21.65 -19.48 -4.13
CA ASP A 203 -21.89 -18.09 -4.52
C ASP A 203 -21.09 -17.77 -5.79
N PRO A 204 -21.52 -18.30 -6.94
CA PRO A 204 -20.80 -18.15 -8.20
C PRO A 204 -20.73 -16.70 -8.67
N ASP A 205 -21.65 -15.85 -8.23
CA ASP A 205 -21.68 -14.43 -8.58
C ASP A 205 -20.78 -13.56 -7.66
N GLY A 206 -20.18 -14.18 -6.63
CA GLY A 206 -19.27 -13.51 -5.71
C GLY A 206 -19.94 -12.50 -4.79
N LYS A 207 -21.23 -12.74 -4.45
CA LYS A 207 -22.07 -11.82 -3.68
C LYS A 207 -22.65 -12.42 -2.41
N TRP A 208 -21.96 -13.41 -1.83
CA TRP A 208 -22.42 -14.13 -0.65
C TRP A 208 -22.79 -13.22 0.55
N TYR A 209 -22.31 -11.99 0.57
CA TYR A 209 -22.62 -10.99 1.59
C TYR A 209 -23.97 -10.27 1.33
N GLU A 210 -24.59 -10.48 0.17
CA GLU A 210 -25.91 -9.95 -0.15
C GLU A 210 -27.05 -10.89 0.30
N THR A 211 -26.72 -12.12 0.68
CA THR A 211 -27.63 -13.13 1.24
C THR A 211 -27.53 -13.17 2.76
#